data_e1b2f8fde154e0294c1d4c24d8111879
#
_entry.id   e1b2f8fde154e0294c1d4c24d8111879
#
_cell.length_a   1.000
_cell.length_b   1.000
_cell.length_c   1.000
_cell.angle_alpha   90.00
_cell.angle_beta   90.00
_cell.angle_gamma   90.00
#
_symmetry.space_group_name_H-M   'P 1'
#
loop_
_entity.id
_entity.type
_entity.pdbx_description
1 polymer ?
#
loop_
_entity_poly.entity_id
_entity_poly.type
_entity_poly.pdbx_seq_one_letter_code
_entity_poly.pdbx_strand_id
1 'polypeptide(L)'
;MEVKVNDYIKLVEDLDCGLAELPKGMVFKVVKVNDRITTILNELIGGGGFCKAEINEFFEMSTEEEYSQWITNTLEERCSEIDEDEDGWADEC
;
A
#
# COMPACT_ATOMS: atom_id res chain seq x y z
N MET A 1 -12.52 7.42 12.91
CA MET A 1 -12.15 6.05 12.55
C MET A 1 -11.08 5.55 13.51
N GLU A 2 -11.30 4.42 14.11
CA GLU A 2 -10.36 3.85 15.04
C GLU A 2 -9.78 2.59 14.45
N VAL A 3 -8.46 2.52 14.36
CA VAL A 3 -7.81 1.36 13.76
C VAL A 3 -6.99 0.61 14.81
N LYS A 4 -6.79 -0.66 14.56
CA LYS A 4 -6.03 -1.54 15.44
C LYS A 4 -4.98 -2.28 14.64
N VAL A 5 -4.03 -2.87 15.34
CA VAL A 5 -3.04 -3.72 14.67
C VAL A 5 -3.76 -4.82 13.90
N ASN A 6 -3.32 -5.05 12.68
CA ASN A 6 -3.89 -6.01 11.73
C ASN A 6 -5.15 -5.51 11.00
N ASP A 7 -5.57 -4.29 11.25
CA ASP A 7 -6.63 -3.69 10.42
C ASP A 7 -6.02 -3.26 9.08
N TYR A 8 -6.90 -3.06 8.12
CA TYR A 8 -6.49 -2.62 6.79
C TYR A 8 -7.16 -1.29 6.50
N ILE A 9 -6.44 -0.38 5.85
CA ILE A 9 -6.96 0.93 5.49
C ILE A 9 -6.58 1.24 4.04
N LYS A 10 -7.41 2.05 3.41
CA LYS A 10 -7.26 2.39 2.01
C LYS A 10 -7.18 3.90 1.86
N LEU A 11 -6.26 4.36 1.03
CA LEU A 11 -6.06 5.77 0.78
C LEU A 11 -7.20 6.30 -0.08
N VAL A 12 -7.84 7.39 0.36
CA VAL A 12 -8.97 7.97 -0.38
C VAL A 12 -8.57 9.15 -1.24
N GLU A 13 -7.34 9.63 -1.09
CA GLU A 13 -6.82 10.75 -1.89
C GLU A 13 -5.37 10.49 -2.23
N ASP A 14 -4.89 11.10 -3.30
CA ASP A 14 -3.48 11.04 -3.61
C ASP A 14 -2.70 11.82 -2.55
N LEU A 15 -1.66 11.24 -2.04
CA LEU A 15 -0.78 11.90 -1.08
C LEU A 15 0.60 12.08 -1.65
N ASP A 16 1.18 13.24 -1.38
CA ASP A 16 2.55 13.52 -1.77
C ASP A 16 3.37 13.67 -0.49
N CYS A 17 4.23 12.72 -0.23
CA CYS A 17 5.06 12.72 0.97
C CYS A 17 6.47 13.23 0.71
N GLY A 18 6.61 14.04 -0.32
CA GLY A 18 7.92 14.62 -0.63
C GLY A 18 8.76 13.69 -1.49
N LEU A 19 9.23 12.63 -0.91
CA LEU A 19 10.08 11.67 -1.64
C LEU A 19 9.28 10.60 -2.35
N ALA A 20 8.02 10.45 -2.02
CA ALA A 20 7.18 9.40 -2.61
C ALA A 20 5.77 9.92 -2.83
N GLU A 21 5.16 9.46 -3.89
CA GLU A 21 3.76 9.74 -4.15
C GLU A 21 2.95 8.50 -3.86
N LEU A 22 1.88 8.66 -3.10
CA LEU A 22 0.99 7.57 -2.75
C LEU A 22 -0.32 7.76 -3.49
N PRO A 23 -0.61 6.93 -4.46
CA PRO A 23 -1.82 7.10 -5.26
C PRO A 23 -3.07 6.70 -4.50
N LYS A 24 -4.17 7.32 -4.85
CA LYS A 24 -5.47 6.99 -4.31
C LYS A 24 -5.79 5.52 -4.57
N GLY A 25 -6.41 4.89 -3.60
CA GLY A 25 -6.79 3.48 -3.72
C GLY A 25 -5.79 2.49 -3.18
N MET A 26 -4.64 2.98 -2.75
CA MET A 26 -3.61 2.13 -2.19
C MET A 26 -4.03 1.60 -0.83
N VAL A 27 -3.86 0.32 -0.60
CA VAL A 27 -4.27 -0.32 0.64
C VAL A 27 -3.05 -0.64 1.50
N PHE A 28 -3.18 -0.41 2.80
CA PHE A 28 -2.09 -0.65 3.74
C PHE A 28 -2.58 -1.49 4.90
N LYS A 29 -1.66 -2.17 5.55
CA LYS A 29 -1.96 -2.93 6.75
C LYS A 29 -1.45 -2.14 7.95
N VAL A 30 -2.26 -2.06 9.00
CA VAL A 30 -1.86 -1.40 10.24
C VAL A 30 -0.99 -2.38 11.02
N VAL A 31 0.26 -2.02 11.28
CA VAL A 31 1.20 -2.91 11.96
C VAL A 31 1.52 -2.46 13.37
N LYS A 32 1.27 -1.21 13.71
CA LYS A 32 1.52 -0.71 15.04
C LYS A 32 0.62 0.49 15.32
N VAL A 33 0.08 0.56 16.52
CA VAL A 33 -0.76 1.68 16.94
C VAL A 33 -0.24 2.23 18.26
N ASN A 34 0.10 3.51 18.27
CA ASN A 34 0.51 4.23 19.46
C ASN A 34 -0.49 5.33 19.74
N ASP A 35 -0.34 6.01 20.88
CA ASP A 35 -1.23 7.10 21.25
C ASP A 35 -1.27 8.21 20.19
N ARG A 36 -0.18 8.43 19.50
CA ARG A 36 -0.07 9.54 18.55
C ARG A 36 0.09 9.10 17.12
N ILE A 37 0.76 7.98 16.90
CA ILE A 37 1.16 7.56 15.56
C ILE A 37 0.63 6.17 15.26
N THR A 38 0.07 6.02 14.09
CA THR A 38 -0.34 4.71 13.57
C THR A 38 0.65 4.35 12.47
N THR A 39 1.31 3.21 12.61
CA THR A 39 2.28 2.74 11.62
C THR A 39 1.60 1.78 10.67
N ILE A 40 1.74 2.04 9.39
CA ILE A 40 1.12 1.23 8.35
C ILE A 40 2.19 0.71 7.41
N LEU A 41 1.88 -0.38 6.72
CA LEU A 41 2.83 -1.03 5.83
C LEU A 41 2.15 -1.57 4.60
N ASN A 42 2.82 -1.42 3.46
CA ASN A 42 2.42 -2.06 2.22
C ASN A 42 3.61 -2.86 1.72
N GLU A 43 3.42 -4.13 1.45
CA GLU A 43 4.51 -5.04 1.08
C GLU A 43 5.32 -4.59 -0.11
N LEU A 44 4.70 -3.90 -1.03
CA LEU A 44 5.38 -3.53 -2.27
C LEU A 44 6.08 -2.18 -2.18
N ILE A 45 5.61 -1.30 -1.32
CA ILE A 45 6.08 0.07 -1.30
C ILE A 45 6.82 0.42 -0.02
N GLY A 46 6.44 -0.21 1.08
CA GLY A 46 7.03 0.09 2.35
C GLY A 46 6.01 0.70 3.30
N GLY A 47 6.48 1.24 4.39
CA GLY A 47 5.60 1.72 5.43
C GLY A 47 5.92 3.13 5.88
N GLY A 48 5.10 3.61 6.78
CA GLY A 48 5.30 4.92 7.35
C GLY A 48 4.36 5.12 8.52
N GLY A 49 4.58 6.20 9.25
CA GLY A 49 3.73 6.55 10.39
C GLY A 49 2.90 7.77 10.07
N PHE A 50 1.65 7.72 10.49
CA PHE A 50 0.71 8.83 10.30
C PHE A 50 0.02 9.10 11.62
N CYS A 51 -0.27 10.36 11.90
CA CYS A 51 -1.03 10.67 13.10
C CYS A 51 -2.50 10.30 12.90
N LYS A 52 -3.23 10.20 14.01
CA LYS A 52 -4.62 9.77 13.93
C LYS A 52 -5.48 10.69 13.08
N ALA A 53 -5.19 11.98 13.10
CA ALA A 53 -5.95 12.94 12.30
C ALA A 53 -5.73 12.66 10.81
N GLU A 54 -4.50 12.34 10.42
CA GLU A 54 -4.20 12.02 9.04
C GLU A 54 -4.86 10.72 8.60
N ILE A 55 -4.86 9.73 9.49
CA ILE A 55 -5.52 8.47 9.19
C ILE A 55 -7.03 8.70 8.93
N ASN A 56 -7.66 9.53 9.76
CA ASN A 56 -9.08 9.82 9.58
C ASN A 56 -9.35 10.64 8.32
N GLU A 57 -8.43 11.52 7.97
CA GLU A 57 -8.64 12.43 6.86
C GLU A 57 -8.37 11.79 5.51
N PHE A 58 -7.30 11.00 5.41
CA PHE A 58 -6.85 10.49 4.13
C PHE A 58 -7.15 9.02 3.87
N PHE A 59 -7.63 8.30 4.86
CA PHE A 59 -7.83 6.86 4.74
C PHE A 59 -9.24 6.47 5.14
N GLU A 60 -9.67 5.31 4.68
CA GLU A 60 -10.93 4.72 5.12
C GLU A 60 -10.66 3.25 5.45
N MET A 61 -11.56 2.63 6.18
CA MET A 61 -11.40 1.22 6.53
C MET A 61 -11.45 0.36 5.29
N SER A 62 -10.60 -0.65 5.26
CA SER A 62 -10.53 -1.58 4.17
C SER A 62 -10.53 -3.00 4.73
N THR A 63 -10.22 -3.98 3.91
CA THR A 63 -10.23 -5.39 4.31
C THR A 63 -8.97 -6.07 3.80
N GLU A 64 -8.70 -7.23 4.37
CA GLU A 64 -7.58 -8.05 3.93
C GLU A 64 -7.77 -8.43 2.46
N GLU A 65 -9.01 -8.69 2.07
CA GLU A 65 -9.30 -9.04 0.70
C GLU A 65 -8.93 -7.91 -0.26
N GLU A 66 -9.29 -6.69 0.08
CA GLU A 66 -8.92 -5.54 -0.74
C GLU A 66 -7.42 -5.36 -0.79
N TYR A 67 -6.75 -5.56 0.32
CA TYR A 67 -5.30 -5.45 0.39
C TYR A 67 -4.64 -6.48 -0.54
N SER A 68 -5.06 -7.73 -0.42
CA SER A 68 -4.52 -8.80 -1.26
C SER A 68 -4.80 -8.54 -2.74
N GLN A 69 -5.99 -8.06 -3.04
CA GLN A 69 -6.36 -7.76 -4.42
C GLN A 69 -5.48 -6.64 -4.99
N TRP A 70 -5.25 -5.60 -4.20
CA TRP A 70 -4.40 -4.50 -4.64
C TRP A 70 -2.98 -4.98 -4.90
N ILE A 71 -2.44 -5.79 -3.99
CA ILE A 71 -1.08 -6.34 -4.13
C ILE A 71 -1.00 -7.19 -5.39
N THR A 72 -1.95 -8.08 -5.58
CA THR A 72 -1.97 -8.97 -6.74
C THR A 72 -2.04 -8.19 -8.04
N ASN A 73 -2.93 -7.21 -8.11
CA ASN A 73 -3.08 -6.41 -9.33
C ASN A 73 -1.80 -5.66 -9.66
N THR A 74 -1.15 -5.11 -8.65
CA THR A 74 0.08 -4.35 -8.85
C THR A 74 1.22 -5.27 -9.30
N LEU A 75 1.31 -6.45 -8.72
CA LEU A 75 2.33 -7.41 -9.11
C LEU A 75 2.10 -7.90 -10.54
N GLU A 76 0.87 -8.11 -10.93
CA GLU A 76 0.58 -8.56 -12.28
C GLU A 76 1.01 -7.52 -13.30
N GLU A 77 0.78 -6.25 -13.01
CA GLU A 77 1.24 -5.20 -13.92
C GLU A 77 2.75 -5.21 -14.05
N ARG A 78 3.46 -5.36 -12.94
CA ARG A 78 4.92 -5.39 -12.97
C ARG A 78 5.45 -6.62 -13.68
N CYS A 79 4.82 -7.75 -13.43
CA CYS A 79 5.24 -8.98 -14.07
C CYS A 79 5.07 -8.90 -15.58
N SER A 80 4.00 -8.27 -16.03
CA SER A 80 3.79 -8.11 -17.47
C SER A 80 4.91 -7.32 -18.10
N GLU A 81 5.35 -6.27 -17.46
CA GLU A 81 6.44 -5.47 -17.97
C GLU A 81 7.74 -6.25 -17.98
N ILE A 82 7.98 -6.99 -16.91
CA ILE A 82 9.20 -7.78 -16.82
C ILE A 82 9.21 -8.88 -17.86
N ASP A 83 8.07 -9.50 -18.09
CA ASP A 83 7.99 -10.57 -19.08
C ASP A 83 8.38 -10.10 -20.46
N GLU A 84 7.96 -8.92 -20.81
CA GLU A 84 8.33 -8.37 -22.09
C GLU A 84 9.83 -8.21 -22.23
N ASP A 85 10.45 -7.74 -21.17
CA ASP A 85 11.89 -7.60 -21.18
C ASP A 85 12.56 -8.94 -21.26
N GLU A 86 12.05 -9.91 -20.55
CA GLU A 86 12.65 -11.21 -20.49
C GLU A 86 12.57 -11.95 -21.82
N ASP A 87 11.54 -11.70 -22.56
CA ASP A 87 11.41 -12.37 -23.83
C ASP A 87 12.63 -12.21 -24.69
N GLY A 88 13.32 -11.12 -24.51
CA GLY A 88 14.49 -10.88 -25.33
C GLY A 88 15.69 -11.68 -24.90
N TRP A 89 15.73 -12.15 -23.65
CA TRP A 89 16.95 -12.80 -23.18
C TRP A 89 16.73 -14.04 -22.34
N ALA A 90 15.52 -14.25 -21.91
CA ALA A 90 15.26 -15.35 -21.00
C ALA A 90 15.64 -16.69 -21.59
N ASP A 91 15.61 -16.79 -22.86
CA ASP A 91 15.89 -18.03 -23.52
C ASP A 91 17.29 -18.50 -23.30
N GLU A 92 18.17 -17.59 -23.10
CA GLU A 92 19.52 -17.99 -22.93
C GLU A 92 19.79 -18.55 -21.61
N CYS A 93 18.96 -18.34 -20.69
CA CYS A 93 19.18 -18.94 -19.39
C CYS A 93 18.93 -20.39 -19.41
#